data_37f7fcbb024785113853fcebe7b74617
#
_entry.id   37f7fcbb024785113853fcebe7b74617
#
_cell.length_a   1.000
_cell.length_b   1.000
_cell.length_c   1.000
_cell.angle_alpha   90.00
_cell.angle_beta   90.00
_cell.angle_gamma   90.00
#
_symmetry.space_group_name_H-M   'P 1'
#
loop_
_entity.id
_entity.type
_entity.pdbx_description
1 polymer ?
#
loop_
_entity_poly.entity_id
_entity_poly.type
_entity_poly.pdbx_seq_one_letter_code
_entity_poly.pdbx_strand_id
1 'polypeptide(L)'
;MASGNPILNALNRVSLVAQIAIGLVLGILVGAVSPQVGISAGLLGSLFVGALKAIAPILVFVLVTAAIAQHQKGNQAHIKPILILYIFGTFAAAVVAVVASMAFPTTLILRAAGDVSVAPPSGIVEVLKTLLMNLVANPINALANANYIGILAWALVLGAALRHHGSDTTRQVAADLADTVSTVVKWIIRFAPLGIFGLVSSTIAETGFEALAGYMQLLAVLLGCMLFIALVVNPIIVWSQIRRNPFPLVFTCLRESGVYAFFTRSSAANIPVNMALAKKLGLHEDTYSISIPLGATINMAGAAITITVLAMAAAHTQGITVDFATALLLSLVATVSACGASGVAGGSLLLIPLACSLFGIDNDVAMQVVAVGFIIGVIQDSAETALNSSTDVLF
;
A
#
# COMPACT_ATOMS: atom_id res chain seq x y z
N MET A 1 -23.95 -4.23 -32.94
CA MET A 1 -23.70 -2.79 -32.66
C MET A 1 -24.48 -2.44 -31.40
N ALA A 2 -23.87 -2.50 -30.23
CA ALA A 2 -24.52 -2.13 -28.99
C ALA A 2 -24.37 -0.61 -28.83
N SER A 3 -25.49 0.12 -28.83
CA SER A 3 -25.54 1.56 -28.51
C SER A 3 -25.11 1.72 -27.05
N GLY A 4 -23.82 1.99 -26.84
CA GLY A 4 -23.30 2.26 -25.50
C GLY A 4 -24.06 3.44 -24.90
N ASN A 5 -24.53 3.24 -23.66
CA ASN A 5 -25.23 4.25 -22.88
C ASN A 5 -24.37 5.55 -22.87
N PRO A 6 -24.87 6.70 -23.34
CA PRO A 6 -24.09 7.94 -23.46
C PRO A 6 -23.46 8.39 -22.14
N ILE A 7 -24.08 8.04 -20.99
CA ILE A 7 -23.56 8.31 -19.64
C ILE A 7 -22.29 7.47 -19.38
N LEU A 8 -22.30 6.18 -19.73
CA LEU A 8 -21.15 5.28 -19.59
C LEU A 8 -19.98 5.74 -20.49
N ASN A 9 -20.28 6.20 -21.70
CA ASN A 9 -19.28 6.73 -22.61
C ASN A 9 -18.68 8.06 -22.11
N ALA A 10 -19.46 8.92 -21.48
CA ALA A 10 -18.98 10.14 -20.86
C ALA A 10 -18.11 9.86 -19.62
N LEU A 11 -18.54 8.93 -18.75
CA LEU A 11 -17.77 8.49 -17.58
C LEU A 11 -16.42 7.86 -17.98
N ASN A 12 -16.38 7.09 -19.05
CA ASN A 12 -15.14 6.46 -19.54
C ASN A 12 -14.14 7.46 -20.15
N ARG A 13 -14.57 8.70 -20.47
CA ARG A 13 -13.68 9.78 -20.95
C ARG A 13 -12.98 10.53 -19.82
N VAL A 14 -13.51 10.45 -18.61
CA VAL A 14 -12.94 11.11 -17.43
C VAL A 14 -12.05 10.12 -16.68
N SER A 15 -10.83 10.51 -16.32
CA SER A 15 -9.94 9.64 -15.56
C SER A 15 -10.55 9.28 -14.20
N LEU A 16 -10.25 8.07 -13.69
CA LEU A 16 -10.74 7.63 -12.37
C LEU A 16 -10.34 8.62 -11.26
N VAL A 17 -9.14 9.19 -11.34
CA VAL A 17 -8.64 10.22 -10.43
C VAL A 17 -9.55 11.45 -10.42
N ALA A 18 -9.92 11.94 -11.59
CA ALA A 18 -10.83 13.09 -11.68
C ALA A 18 -12.23 12.76 -11.16
N GLN A 19 -12.72 11.54 -11.43
CA GLN A 19 -14.00 11.07 -10.87
C GLN A 19 -13.96 11.01 -9.32
N ILE A 20 -12.86 10.53 -8.73
CA ILE A 20 -12.65 10.52 -7.28
C ILE A 20 -12.60 11.94 -6.73
N ALA A 21 -11.88 12.86 -7.37
CA ALA A 21 -11.82 14.25 -6.96
C ALA A 21 -13.21 14.93 -7.01
N ILE A 22 -14.00 14.66 -8.04
CA ILE A 22 -15.38 15.11 -8.15
C ILE A 22 -16.23 14.53 -6.99
N GLY A 23 -16.12 13.22 -6.75
CA GLY A 23 -16.81 12.54 -5.64
C GLY A 23 -16.47 13.15 -4.29
N LEU A 24 -15.20 13.46 -4.05
CA LEU A 24 -14.71 14.12 -2.83
C LEU A 24 -15.35 15.51 -2.66
N VAL A 25 -15.27 16.36 -3.69
CA VAL A 25 -15.83 17.74 -3.65
C VAL A 25 -17.34 17.70 -3.43
N LEU A 26 -18.06 16.85 -4.19
CA LEU A 26 -19.50 16.68 -4.01
C LEU A 26 -19.83 16.11 -2.62
N GLY A 27 -19.02 15.22 -2.09
CA GLY A 27 -19.16 14.69 -0.74
C GLY A 27 -19.05 15.76 0.34
N ILE A 28 -18.07 16.65 0.24
CA ILE A 28 -17.92 17.79 1.14
C ILE A 28 -19.15 18.71 1.05
N LEU A 29 -19.58 19.06 -0.16
CA LEU A 29 -20.71 19.94 -0.37
C LEU A 29 -22.01 19.37 0.21
N VAL A 30 -22.32 18.11 -0.09
CA VAL A 30 -23.54 17.44 0.38
C VAL A 30 -23.51 17.28 1.90
N GLY A 31 -22.39 16.85 2.49
CA GLY A 31 -22.27 16.72 3.94
C GLY A 31 -22.43 18.04 4.68
N ALA A 32 -21.90 19.14 4.12
CA ALA A 32 -22.00 20.48 4.72
C ALA A 32 -23.41 21.10 4.57
N VAL A 33 -24.04 20.93 3.39
CA VAL A 33 -25.33 21.61 3.08
C VAL A 33 -26.52 20.82 3.62
N SER A 34 -26.47 19.50 3.58
CA SER A 34 -27.59 18.63 4.00
C SER A 34 -27.08 17.41 4.80
N PRO A 35 -26.89 17.57 6.12
CA PRO A 35 -26.36 16.48 6.96
C PRO A 35 -27.17 15.17 6.85
N GLN A 36 -28.50 15.24 6.75
CA GLN A 36 -29.34 14.03 6.62
C GLN A 36 -29.05 13.27 5.33
N VAL A 37 -28.89 13.98 4.20
CA VAL A 37 -28.52 13.37 2.91
C VAL A 37 -27.09 12.83 2.99
N GLY A 38 -26.18 13.58 3.63
CA GLY A 38 -24.79 13.16 3.86
C GLY A 38 -24.70 11.86 4.63
N ILE A 39 -25.41 11.71 5.73
CA ILE A 39 -25.47 10.48 6.54
C ILE A 39 -26.04 9.33 5.69
N SER A 40 -27.13 9.56 4.96
CA SER A 40 -27.74 8.52 4.09
C SER A 40 -26.80 8.06 2.97
N ALA A 41 -26.02 9.01 2.39
CA ALA A 41 -24.99 8.70 1.39
C ALA A 41 -23.86 7.80 1.95
N GLY A 42 -23.66 7.79 3.26
CA GLY A 42 -22.70 6.93 3.96
C GLY A 42 -22.87 5.43 3.65
N LEU A 43 -24.07 5.00 3.23
CA LEU A 43 -24.29 3.62 2.75
C LEU A 43 -23.39 3.27 1.56
N LEU A 44 -23.20 4.18 0.61
CA LEU A 44 -22.29 3.95 -0.54
C LEU A 44 -20.84 3.76 -0.08
N GLY A 45 -20.43 4.56 0.90
CA GLY A 45 -19.13 4.41 1.53
C GLY A 45 -18.95 3.06 2.23
N SER A 46 -19.95 2.67 3.02
CA SER A 46 -19.95 1.40 3.75
C SER A 46 -19.93 0.19 2.81
N LEU A 47 -20.66 0.22 1.69
CA LEU A 47 -20.61 -0.81 0.67
C LEU A 47 -19.25 -0.91 0.01
N PHE A 48 -18.61 0.21 -0.31
CA PHE A 48 -17.28 0.24 -0.90
C PHE A 48 -16.22 -0.35 0.05
N VAL A 49 -16.19 0.09 1.32
CA VAL A 49 -15.27 -0.44 2.34
C VAL A 49 -15.56 -1.91 2.64
N GLY A 50 -16.84 -2.31 2.69
CA GLY A 50 -17.24 -3.70 2.88
C GLY A 50 -16.75 -4.61 1.76
N ALA A 51 -16.82 -4.16 0.50
CA ALA A 51 -16.30 -4.92 -0.64
C ALA A 51 -14.77 -5.08 -0.57
N LEU A 52 -14.05 -4.02 -0.17
CA LEU A 52 -12.59 -4.10 0.05
C LEU A 52 -12.24 -5.04 1.20
N LYS A 53 -12.97 -4.95 2.33
CA LYS A 53 -12.81 -5.83 3.50
C LYS A 53 -12.99 -7.30 3.12
N ALA A 54 -13.98 -7.60 2.28
CA ALA A 54 -14.30 -8.97 1.86
C ALA A 54 -13.18 -9.59 1.01
N ILE A 55 -12.55 -8.82 0.11
CA ILE A 55 -11.52 -9.34 -0.81
C ILE A 55 -10.10 -9.31 -0.22
N ALA A 56 -9.82 -8.45 0.76
CA ALA A 56 -8.47 -8.19 1.26
C ALA A 56 -7.74 -9.45 1.78
N PRO A 57 -8.35 -10.37 2.55
CA PRO A 57 -7.68 -11.59 3.01
C PRO A 57 -7.21 -12.48 1.86
N ILE A 58 -8.09 -12.68 0.86
CA ILE A 58 -7.79 -13.49 -0.33
C ILE A 58 -6.70 -12.81 -1.16
N LEU A 59 -6.80 -11.50 -1.34
CA LEU A 59 -5.82 -10.71 -2.09
C LEU A 59 -4.42 -10.88 -1.49
N VAL A 60 -4.26 -10.64 -0.19
CA VAL A 60 -2.96 -10.75 0.50
C VAL A 60 -2.39 -12.16 0.35
N PHE A 61 -3.21 -13.18 0.58
CA PHE A 61 -2.78 -14.57 0.47
C PHE A 61 -2.27 -14.91 -0.94
N VAL A 62 -3.06 -14.61 -1.95
CA VAL A 62 -2.74 -15.01 -3.34
C VAL A 62 -1.58 -14.20 -3.90
N LEU A 63 -1.54 -12.89 -3.67
CA LEU A 63 -0.46 -12.03 -4.17
C LEU A 63 0.90 -12.41 -3.57
N VAL A 64 0.97 -12.57 -2.24
CA VAL A 64 2.23 -12.92 -1.58
C VAL A 64 2.68 -14.32 -2.00
N THR A 65 1.75 -15.29 -2.08
CA THR A 65 2.06 -16.65 -2.55
C THR A 65 2.63 -16.61 -3.97
N ALA A 66 1.99 -15.90 -4.89
CA ALA A 66 2.44 -15.79 -6.28
C ALA A 66 3.79 -15.07 -6.40
N ALA A 67 3.98 -13.96 -5.68
CA ALA A 67 5.22 -13.21 -5.69
C ALA A 67 6.43 -14.06 -5.26
N ILE A 68 6.29 -14.87 -4.20
CA ILE A 68 7.34 -15.77 -3.74
C ILE A 68 7.56 -16.96 -4.69
N ALA A 69 6.47 -17.53 -5.23
CA ALA A 69 6.54 -18.68 -6.13
C ALA A 69 7.19 -18.34 -7.48
N GLN A 70 6.95 -17.13 -8.00
CA GLN A 70 7.47 -16.67 -9.30
C GLN A 70 8.94 -16.25 -9.26
N HIS A 71 9.54 -16.10 -8.09
CA HIS A 71 10.92 -15.66 -7.97
C HIS A 71 11.89 -16.69 -8.57
N GLN A 72 12.28 -16.49 -9.83
CA GLN A 72 13.16 -17.39 -10.58
C GLN A 72 14.62 -17.32 -10.10
N LYS A 73 15.32 -18.46 -10.17
CA LYS A 73 16.78 -18.53 -10.03
C LYS A 73 17.43 -18.09 -11.34
N GLY A 74 17.37 -16.80 -11.67
CA GLY A 74 18.13 -16.23 -12.80
C GLY A 74 19.61 -16.02 -12.46
N ASN A 75 20.42 -15.60 -13.42
CA ASN A 75 21.86 -15.38 -13.31
C ASN A 75 22.18 -14.45 -12.12
N GLN A 76 22.43 -15.05 -10.94
CA GLN A 76 22.30 -14.41 -9.62
C GLN A 76 23.43 -13.43 -9.29
N ALA A 77 24.53 -13.42 -10.05
CA ALA A 77 25.73 -12.68 -9.65
C ALA A 77 25.55 -11.16 -9.63
N HIS A 78 24.74 -10.60 -10.55
CA HIS A 78 24.55 -9.14 -10.65
C HIS A 78 23.20 -8.65 -10.08
N ILE A 79 22.22 -9.53 -9.89
CA ILE A 79 20.88 -9.17 -9.38
C ILE A 79 20.84 -9.15 -7.86
N LYS A 80 21.61 -10.00 -7.18
CA LYS A 80 21.63 -10.09 -5.72
C LYS A 80 21.90 -8.74 -5.01
N PRO A 81 22.91 -7.93 -5.41
CA PRO A 81 23.13 -6.61 -4.81
C PRO A 81 21.94 -5.67 -4.97
N ILE A 82 21.30 -5.68 -6.14
CA ILE A 82 20.13 -4.85 -6.44
C ILE A 82 18.94 -5.23 -5.53
N LEU A 83 18.67 -6.55 -5.39
CA LEU A 83 17.63 -7.03 -4.48
C LEU A 83 17.88 -6.62 -3.02
N ILE A 84 19.13 -6.67 -2.58
CA ILE A 84 19.50 -6.20 -1.24
C ILE A 84 19.21 -4.72 -1.09
N LEU A 85 19.53 -3.89 -2.10
CA LEU A 85 19.25 -2.45 -2.07
C LEU A 85 17.73 -2.18 -2.07
N TYR A 86 16.94 -2.91 -2.84
CA TYR A 86 15.47 -2.77 -2.84
C TYR A 86 14.87 -3.08 -1.47
N ILE A 87 15.25 -4.20 -0.85
CA ILE A 87 14.74 -4.59 0.47
C ILE A 87 15.24 -3.63 1.54
N PHE A 88 16.53 -3.27 1.50
CA PHE A 88 17.12 -2.33 2.45
C PHE A 88 16.49 -0.93 2.34
N GLY A 89 16.29 -0.42 1.11
CA GLY A 89 15.64 0.87 0.87
C GLY A 89 14.18 0.87 1.36
N THR A 90 13.46 -0.22 1.12
CA THR A 90 12.09 -0.40 1.60
C THR A 90 12.03 -0.45 3.13
N PHE A 91 12.96 -1.18 3.77
CA PHE A 91 13.05 -1.23 5.23
C PHE A 91 13.44 0.13 5.83
N ALA A 92 14.43 0.81 5.26
CA ALA A 92 14.81 2.16 5.70
C ALA A 92 13.62 3.14 5.59
N ALA A 93 12.81 3.02 4.55
CA ALA A 93 11.61 3.83 4.36
C ALA A 93 10.56 3.56 5.46
N ALA A 94 10.34 2.30 5.84
CA ALA A 94 9.45 1.93 6.93
C ALA A 94 9.97 2.48 8.28
N VAL A 95 11.28 2.39 8.54
CA VAL A 95 11.89 2.95 9.78
C VAL A 95 11.72 4.48 9.83
N VAL A 96 11.96 5.17 8.72
CA VAL A 96 11.72 6.63 8.65
C VAL A 96 10.25 6.96 8.92
N ALA A 97 9.33 6.17 8.39
CA ALA A 97 7.91 6.34 8.63
C ALA A 97 7.53 6.15 10.11
N VAL A 98 8.13 5.16 10.80
CA VAL A 98 7.97 4.97 12.26
C VAL A 98 8.46 6.21 13.01
N VAL A 99 9.68 6.64 12.76
CA VAL A 99 10.27 7.79 13.44
C VAL A 99 9.45 9.06 13.20
N ALA A 100 9.03 9.29 11.96
CA ALA A 100 8.18 10.43 11.63
C ALA A 100 6.81 10.36 12.31
N SER A 101 6.18 9.17 12.38
CA SER A 101 4.89 9.00 13.04
C SER A 101 4.98 9.16 14.57
N MET A 102 6.13 8.82 15.18
CA MET A 102 6.39 9.09 16.59
C MET A 102 6.64 10.58 16.86
N ALA A 103 7.33 11.26 15.94
CA ALA A 103 7.64 12.69 16.06
C ALA A 103 6.40 13.56 15.76
N PHE A 104 5.55 13.13 14.87
CA PHE A 104 4.33 13.83 14.42
C PHE A 104 3.12 12.91 14.54
N PRO A 105 2.69 12.57 15.77
CA PRO A 105 1.57 11.67 15.99
C PRO A 105 0.30 12.24 15.34
N THR A 106 -0.35 11.40 14.55
CA THR A 106 -1.59 11.76 13.85
C THR A 106 -2.72 10.93 14.43
N THR A 107 -3.81 11.60 14.80
CA THR A 107 -5.06 10.97 15.21
C THR A 107 -6.13 11.17 14.16
N LEU A 108 -6.97 10.16 13.96
CA LEU A 108 -8.03 10.16 12.98
C LEU A 108 -9.38 10.18 13.67
N ILE A 109 -10.34 10.87 13.12
CA ILE A 109 -11.72 10.77 13.56
C ILE A 109 -12.31 9.55 12.88
N LEU A 110 -12.43 8.46 13.64
CA LEU A 110 -13.05 7.22 13.19
C LEU A 110 -14.43 7.08 13.85
N ARG A 111 -15.35 6.38 13.18
CA ARG A 111 -16.63 6.05 13.80
C ARG A 111 -16.38 5.12 14.98
N ALA A 112 -17.11 5.30 16.08
CA ALA A 112 -17.04 4.43 17.22
C ALA A 112 -17.29 2.99 16.74
N ALA A 113 -16.26 2.16 16.76
CA ALA A 113 -16.45 0.71 16.74
C ALA A 113 -17.19 0.37 18.03
N GLY A 114 -18.29 -0.40 17.95
CA GLY A 114 -19.02 -0.80 19.15
C GLY A 114 -18.03 -1.34 20.19
N ASP A 115 -18.37 -1.24 21.48
CA ASP A 115 -17.54 -1.50 22.68
C ASP A 115 -16.71 -2.81 22.63
N VAL A 116 -15.81 -2.94 21.68
CA VAL A 116 -14.78 -3.98 21.66
C VAL A 116 -13.54 -3.38 22.32
N SER A 117 -13.51 -3.40 23.64
CA SER A 117 -12.31 -3.07 24.42
C SER A 117 -11.28 -4.19 24.27
N VAL A 118 -10.58 -4.22 23.13
CA VAL A 118 -9.36 -5.02 23.06
C VAL A 118 -8.30 -4.27 23.85
N ALA A 119 -7.86 -4.84 24.96
CA ALA A 119 -6.75 -4.26 25.70
C ALA A 119 -5.51 -4.26 24.80
N PRO A 120 -4.85 -3.12 24.59
CA PRO A 120 -3.64 -3.06 23.77
C PRO A 120 -2.57 -3.96 24.39
N PRO A 121 -1.71 -4.60 23.55
CA PRO A 121 -0.63 -5.45 24.05
C PRO A 121 0.27 -4.68 25.01
N SER A 122 0.62 -5.30 26.12
CA SER A 122 1.39 -4.70 27.23
C SER A 122 2.86 -4.43 26.87
N GLY A 123 3.33 -4.87 25.68
CA GLY A 123 4.67 -4.65 25.15
C GLY A 123 5.10 -5.72 24.15
N ILE A 124 6.35 -5.60 23.69
CA ILE A 124 6.93 -6.43 22.61
C ILE A 124 6.82 -7.93 22.85
N VAL A 125 6.91 -8.39 24.10
CA VAL A 125 6.84 -9.83 24.42
C VAL A 125 5.46 -10.39 24.11
N GLU A 126 4.41 -9.67 24.42
CA GLU A 126 3.02 -10.06 24.13
C GLU A 126 2.76 -10.03 22.62
N VAL A 127 3.24 -9.00 21.93
CA VAL A 127 3.18 -8.89 20.46
C VAL A 127 3.89 -10.08 19.81
N LEU A 128 5.11 -10.43 20.26
CA LEU A 128 5.86 -11.57 19.72
C LEU A 128 5.15 -12.90 20.00
N LYS A 129 4.57 -13.08 21.20
CA LYS A 129 3.79 -14.28 21.52
C LYS A 129 2.58 -14.40 20.59
N THR A 130 1.83 -13.32 20.40
CA THR A 130 0.68 -13.27 19.50
C THR A 130 1.09 -13.57 18.06
N LEU A 131 2.19 -12.98 17.60
CA LEU A 131 2.77 -13.28 16.29
C LEU A 131 3.06 -14.78 16.13
N LEU A 132 3.81 -15.37 17.06
CA LEU A 132 4.19 -16.79 16.99
C LEU A 132 2.98 -17.71 16.98
N MET A 133 1.95 -17.40 17.77
CA MET A 133 0.72 -18.20 17.80
C MET A 133 -0.07 -18.06 16.49
N ASN A 134 -0.09 -16.87 15.89
CA ASN A 134 -0.76 -16.64 14.62
C ASN A 134 -0.02 -17.28 13.42
N LEU A 135 1.31 -17.44 13.48
CA LEU A 135 2.07 -18.16 12.44
C LEU A 135 1.61 -19.60 12.22
N VAL A 136 1.15 -20.26 13.29
CA VAL A 136 0.68 -21.65 13.28
C VAL A 136 -0.85 -21.78 13.25
N ALA A 137 -1.57 -20.68 13.05
CA ALA A 137 -3.03 -20.70 12.92
C ALA A 137 -3.45 -21.55 11.72
N ASN A 138 -4.61 -22.18 11.79
CA ASN A 138 -5.17 -22.92 10.65
C ASN A 138 -5.38 -21.97 9.45
N PRO A 139 -4.89 -22.28 8.23
CA PRO A 139 -4.94 -21.35 7.09
C PRO A 139 -6.37 -20.98 6.67
N ILE A 140 -7.31 -21.93 6.73
CA ILE A 140 -8.71 -21.65 6.39
C ILE A 140 -9.34 -20.72 7.42
N ASN A 141 -9.07 -20.96 8.68
CA ASN A 141 -9.55 -20.11 9.77
C ASN A 141 -8.91 -18.71 9.70
N ALA A 142 -7.63 -18.63 9.37
CA ALA A 142 -6.94 -17.35 9.18
C ALA A 142 -7.59 -16.52 8.06
N LEU A 143 -7.93 -17.14 6.93
CA LEU A 143 -8.64 -16.49 5.82
C LEU A 143 -10.06 -16.07 6.22
N ALA A 144 -10.81 -16.97 6.88
CA ALA A 144 -12.21 -16.72 7.25
C ALA A 144 -12.36 -15.58 8.28
N ASN A 145 -11.40 -15.45 9.20
CA ASN A 145 -11.44 -14.46 10.27
C ASN A 145 -10.50 -13.24 10.02
N ALA A 146 -9.97 -13.10 8.81
CA ALA A 146 -9.05 -12.03 8.44
C ALA A 146 -7.83 -11.93 9.41
N ASN A 147 -7.30 -13.07 9.87
CA ASN A 147 -6.06 -13.12 10.64
C ASN A 147 -4.87 -12.91 9.68
N TYR A 148 -4.52 -11.65 9.43
CA TYR A 148 -3.53 -11.29 8.41
C TYR A 148 -2.13 -11.81 8.70
N ILE A 149 -1.75 -11.98 9.97
CA ILE A 149 -0.45 -12.57 10.34
C ILE A 149 -0.40 -14.03 9.91
N GLY A 150 -1.44 -14.80 10.21
CA GLY A 150 -1.56 -16.19 9.76
C GLY A 150 -1.65 -16.30 8.25
N ILE A 151 -2.40 -15.41 7.60
CA ILE A 151 -2.51 -15.33 6.13
C ILE A 151 -1.13 -15.10 5.50
N LEU A 152 -0.37 -14.11 5.99
CA LEU A 152 0.97 -13.81 5.49
C LEU A 152 1.92 -14.99 5.70
N ALA A 153 1.92 -15.59 6.89
CA ALA A 153 2.77 -16.74 7.20
C ALA A 153 2.53 -17.91 6.24
N TRP A 154 1.28 -18.29 6.03
CA TRP A 154 0.94 -19.36 5.10
C TRP A 154 1.21 -19.00 3.65
N ALA A 155 1.00 -17.75 3.26
CA ALA A 155 1.35 -17.28 1.91
C ALA A 155 2.86 -17.40 1.64
N LEU A 156 3.71 -17.04 2.61
CA LEU A 156 5.17 -17.16 2.50
C LEU A 156 5.58 -18.64 2.43
N VAL A 157 5.05 -19.49 3.29
CA VAL A 157 5.37 -20.93 3.33
C VAL A 157 4.94 -21.64 2.04
N LEU A 158 3.70 -21.42 1.60
CA LEU A 158 3.18 -22.03 0.37
C LEU A 158 3.88 -21.48 -0.87
N GLY A 159 4.16 -20.17 -0.92
CA GLY A 159 4.94 -19.56 -2.00
C GLY A 159 6.35 -20.16 -2.09
N ALA A 160 7.04 -20.35 -0.95
CA ALA A 160 8.33 -20.99 -0.89
C ALA A 160 8.27 -22.47 -1.32
N ALA A 161 7.27 -23.22 -0.88
CA ALA A 161 7.06 -24.61 -1.29
C ALA A 161 6.80 -24.73 -2.81
N LEU A 162 5.94 -23.87 -3.37
CA LEU A 162 5.67 -23.80 -4.81
C LEU A 162 6.93 -23.43 -5.60
N ARG A 163 7.75 -22.53 -5.08
CA ARG A 163 9.03 -22.18 -5.72
C ARG A 163 9.97 -23.37 -5.83
N HIS A 164 10.01 -24.25 -4.81
CA HIS A 164 10.92 -25.39 -4.77
C HIS A 164 10.37 -26.63 -5.48
N HIS A 165 9.09 -26.92 -5.35
CA HIS A 165 8.46 -28.15 -5.80
C HIS A 165 7.43 -27.96 -6.92
N GLY A 166 6.93 -26.74 -7.12
CA GLY A 166 5.94 -26.45 -8.15
C GLY A 166 6.52 -26.58 -9.56
N SER A 167 5.76 -27.18 -10.47
CA SER A 167 6.04 -27.10 -11.90
C SER A 167 5.86 -25.67 -12.41
N ASP A 168 6.39 -25.36 -13.60
CA ASP A 168 6.18 -24.05 -14.24
C ASP A 168 4.70 -23.77 -14.43
N THR A 169 3.91 -24.78 -14.81
CA THR A 169 2.45 -24.68 -14.93
C THR A 169 1.79 -24.31 -13.60
N THR A 170 2.19 -24.96 -12.50
CA THR A 170 1.60 -24.66 -11.18
C THR A 170 1.96 -23.25 -10.71
N ARG A 171 3.18 -22.79 -10.98
CA ARG A 171 3.58 -21.40 -10.68
C ARG A 171 2.82 -20.41 -11.53
N GLN A 172 2.58 -20.74 -12.81
CA GLN A 172 1.77 -19.90 -13.70
C GLN A 172 0.32 -19.79 -13.21
N VAL A 173 -0.29 -20.90 -12.78
CA VAL A 173 -1.63 -20.90 -12.18
C VAL A 173 -1.70 -19.97 -10.95
N ALA A 174 -0.68 -19.98 -10.10
CA ALA A 174 -0.63 -19.06 -8.95
C ALA A 174 -0.55 -17.59 -9.39
N ALA A 175 0.20 -17.28 -10.46
CA ALA A 175 0.24 -15.93 -11.04
C ALA A 175 -1.11 -15.53 -11.66
N ASP A 176 -1.74 -16.41 -12.41
CA ASP A 176 -3.05 -16.16 -13.03
C ASP A 176 -4.14 -15.91 -11.98
N LEU A 177 -4.09 -16.62 -10.84
CA LEU A 177 -4.98 -16.37 -9.70
C LEU A 177 -4.71 -14.99 -9.08
N ALA A 178 -3.45 -14.60 -8.93
CA ALA A 178 -3.07 -13.27 -8.43
C ALA A 178 -3.60 -12.15 -9.33
N ASP A 179 -3.45 -12.30 -10.65
CA ASP A 179 -3.95 -11.36 -11.65
C ASP A 179 -5.48 -11.31 -11.67
N THR A 180 -6.13 -12.45 -11.50
CA THR A 180 -7.60 -12.55 -11.41
C THR A 180 -8.13 -11.80 -10.20
N VAL A 181 -7.58 -12.06 -9.01
CA VAL A 181 -7.98 -11.37 -7.77
C VAL A 181 -7.67 -9.87 -7.86
N SER A 182 -6.51 -9.50 -8.40
CA SER A 182 -6.16 -8.10 -8.66
C SER A 182 -7.17 -7.42 -9.60
N THR A 183 -7.69 -8.14 -10.58
CA THR A 183 -8.72 -7.62 -11.49
C THR A 183 -10.04 -7.38 -10.76
N VAL A 184 -10.45 -8.27 -9.85
CA VAL A 184 -11.62 -8.05 -8.99
C VAL A 184 -11.43 -6.80 -8.13
N VAL A 185 -10.26 -6.60 -7.53
CA VAL A 185 -9.95 -5.37 -6.77
C VAL A 185 -10.05 -4.13 -7.66
N LYS A 186 -9.52 -4.17 -8.89
CA LYS A 186 -9.66 -3.06 -9.86
C LYS A 186 -11.13 -2.74 -10.16
N TRP A 187 -12.00 -3.75 -10.23
CA TRP A 187 -13.44 -3.52 -10.40
C TRP A 187 -14.06 -2.84 -9.17
N ILE A 188 -13.71 -3.29 -7.97
CA ILE A 188 -14.17 -2.64 -6.74
C ILE A 188 -13.69 -1.17 -6.70
N ILE A 189 -12.41 -0.91 -7.03
CA ILE A 189 -11.83 0.45 -7.05
C ILE A 189 -12.52 1.35 -8.08
N ARG A 190 -13.13 0.83 -9.15
CA ARG A 190 -13.95 1.63 -10.06
C ARG A 190 -15.17 2.26 -9.39
N PHE A 191 -15.64 1.71 -8.28
CA PHE A 191 -16.70 2.30 -7.46
C PHE A 191 -16.18 3.31 -6.43
N ALA A 192 -14.86 3.50 -6.33
CA ALA A 192 -14.26 4.46 -5.39
C ALA A 192 -14.84 5.88 -5.49
N PRO A 193 -15.16 6.46 -6.67
CA PRO A 193 -15.78 7.79 -6.73
C PRO A 193 -17.08 7.88 -5.92
N LEU A 194 -17.95 6.88 -6.00
CA LEU A 194 -19.20 6.80 -5.24
C LEU A 194 -18.94 6.46 -3.77
N GLY A 195 -18.00 5.54 -3.51
CA GLY A 195 -17.61 5.17 -2.16
C GLY A 195 -17.03 6.36 -1.38
N ILE A 196 -16.11 7.10 -2.00
CA ILE A 196 -15.48 8.28 -1.39
C ILE A 196 -16.49 9.43 -1.22
N PHE A 197 -17.35 9.65 -2.21
CA PHE A 197 -18.48 10.57 -2.06
C PHE A 197 -19.29 10.25 -0.79
N GLY A 198 -19.70 8.99 -0.61
CA GLY A 198 -20.49 8.57 0.55
C GLY A 198 -19.73 8.68 1.87
N LEU A 199 -18.45 8.25 1.91
CA LEU A 199 -17.61 8.37 3.10
C LEU A 199 -17.44 9.83 3.53
N VAL A 200 -17.06 10.69 2.59
CA VAL A 200 -16.81 12.11 2.89
C VAL A 200 -18.08 12.83 3.27
N SER A 201 -19.20 12.58 2.56
CA SER A 201 -20.50 13.16 2.91
C SER A 201 -20.91 12.83 4.34
N SER A 202 -20.83 11.57 4.73
CA SER A 202 -21.21 11.16 6.09
C SER A 202 -20.22 11.66 7.15
N THR A 203 -18.91 11.64 6.87
CA THR A 203 -17.91 12.18 7.80
C THR A 203 -18.12 13.67 8.06
N ILE A 204 -18.29 14.48 7.00
CA ILE A 204 -18.54 15.92 7.17
C ILE A 204 -19.86 16.18 7.88
N ALA A 205 -20.91 15.40 7.58
CA ALA A 205 -22.21 15.55 8.23
C ALA A 205 -22.16 15.22 9.74
N GLU A 206 -21.33 14.26 10.15
CA GLU A 206 -21.21 13.78 11.55
C GLU A 206 -20.21 14.60 12.37
N THR A 207 -19.05 14.96 11.78
CA THR A 207 -17.91 15.54 12.51
C THR A 207 -17.51 16.94 12.05
N GLY A 208 -18.15 17.46 11.00
CA GLY A 208 -17.75 18.75 10.41
C GLY A 208 -16.41 18.66 9.69
N PHE A 209 -15.71 19.79 9.59
CA PHE A 209 -14.44 19.90 8.88
C PHE A 209 -13.22 19.46 9.70
N GLU A 210 -13.37 19.11 10.97
CA GLU A 210 -12.25 18.71 11.83
C GLU A 210 -11.55 17.43 11.33
N ALA A 211 -12.32 16.48 10.80
CA ALA A 211 -11.75 15.27 10.21
C ALA A 211 -10.78 15.56 9.06
N LEU A 212 -11.06 16.57 8.23
CA LEU A 212 -10.19 16.95 7.12
C LEU A 212 -8.84 17.48 7.60
N ALA A 213 -8.76 18.13 8.75
CA ALA A 213 -7.49 18.58 9.32
C ALA A 213 -6.59 17.39 9.68
N GLY A 214 -7.15 16.34 10.30
CA GLY A 214 -6.43 15.09 10.57
C GLY A 214 -5.96 14.40 9.28
N TYR A 215 -6.78 14.39 8.23
CA TYR A 215 -6.41 13.82 6.93
C TYR A 215 -5.29 14.61 6.24
N MET A 216 -5.29 15.94 6.35
CA MET A 216 -4.23 16.79 5.82
C MET A 216 -2.91 16.60 6.59
N GLN A 217 -2.97 16.46 7.91
CA GLN A 217 -1.79 16.15 8.73
C GLN A 217 -1.22 14.77 8.36
N LEU A 218 -2.07 13.75 8.23
CA LEU A 218 -1.69 12.41 7.80
C LEU A 218 -0.99 12.44 6.44
N LEU A 219 -1.59 13.15 5.46
CA LEU A 219 -1.03 13.30 4.13
C LEU A 219 0.32 14.03 4.16
N ALA A 220 0.46 15.05 5.00
CA ALA A 220 1.73 15.78 5.15
C ALA A 220 2.83 14.89 5.71
N VAL A 221 2.54 14.04 6.70
CA VAL A 221 3.51 13.06 7.23
C VAL A 221 3.90 12.05 6.15
N LEU A 222 2.93 11.49 5.41
CA LEU A 222 3.18 10.56 4.32
C LEU A 222 4.09 11.15 3.24
N LEU A 223 3.71 12.30 2.71
CA LEU A 223 4.49 12.99 1.67
C LEU A 223 5.86 13.44 2.19
N GLY A 224 5.93 13.91 3.43
CA GLY A 224 7.18 14.28 4.10
C GLY A 224 8.15 13.10 4.17
N CYS A 225 7.67 11.91 4.57
CA CYS A 225 8.47 10.68 4.57
C CYS A 225 8.92 10.32 3.16
N MET A 226 8.02 10.32 2.17
CA MET A 226 8.34 9.98 0.78
C MET A 226 9.38 10.93 0.19
N LEU A 227 9.25 12.24 0.43
CA LEU A 227 10.24 13.23 0.01
C LEU A 227 11.58 13.06 0.73
N PHE A 228 11.56 12.76 2.03
CA PHE A 228 12.78 12.52 2.79
C PHE A 228 13.53 11.27 2.28
N ILE A 229 12.80 10.20 1.96
CA ILE A 229 13.40 9.02 1.33
C ILE A 229 13.99 9.39 -0.04
N ALA A 230 13.21 10.06 -0.90
CA ALA A 230 13.64 10.40 -2.25
C ALA A 230 14.87 11.33 -2.30
N LEU A 231 14.95 12.31 -1.37
CA LEU A 231 15.94 13.39 -1.44
C LEU A 231 17.07 13.28 -0.40
N VAL A 232 16.95 12.40 0.60
CA VAL A 232 17.97 12.20 1.62
C VAL A 232 18.45 10.76 1.67
N VAL A 233 17.56 9.80 1.96
CA VAL A 233 17.97 8.40 2.19
C VAL A 233 18.47 7.74 0.91
N ASN A 234 17.71 7.83 -0.18
CA ASN A 234 18.10 7.26 -1.47
C ASN A 234 19.42 7.86 -1.99
N PRO A 235 19.63 9.20 -1.98
CA PRO A 235 20.95 9.77 -2.28
C PRO A 235 22.08 9.24 -1.43
N ILE A 236 21.89 9.02 -0.12
CA ILE A 236 22.91 8.44 0.77
C ILE A 236 23.22 7.00 0.35
N ILE A 237 22.19 6.18 0.09
CA ILE A 237 22.35 4.80 -0.38
C ILE A 237 23.15 4.79 -1.69
N VAL A 238 22.74 5.58 -2.67
CA VAL A 238 23.42 5.68 -3.97
C VAL A 238 24.86 6.16 -3.81
N TRP A 239 25.07 7.23 -3.03
CA TRP A 239 26.42 7.73 -2.76
C TRP A 239 27.32 6.66 -2.14
N SER A 240 26.79 5.82 -1.24
CA SER A 240 27.57 4.74 -0.62
C SER A 240 28.08 3.72 -1.65
N GLN A 241 27.37 3.54 -2.77
CA GLN A 241 27.71 2.61 -3.83
C GLN A 241 28.63 3.24 -4.88
N ILE A 242 28.25 4.42 -5.43
CA ILE A 242 28.99 5.03 -6.55
C ILE A 242 30.13 5.97 -6.13
N ARG A 243 30.16 6.39 -4.85
CA ARG A 243 31.16 7.31 -4.28
C ARG A 243 31.32 8.62 -5.06
N ARG A 244 30.25 9.07 -5.70
CA ARG A 244 30.16 10.33 -6.46
C ARG A 244 28.88 11.05 -6.09
N ASN A 245 28.70 12.30 -6.57
CA ASN A 245 27.47 13.05 -6.34
C ASN A 245 26.26 12.27 -6.88
N PRO A 246 25.31 11.84 -6.04
CA PRO A 246 24.15 11.03 -6.46
C PRO A 246 23.02 11.87 -7.08
N PHE A 247 22.95 13.17 -6.79
CA PHE A 247 21.80 14.01 -7.14
C PHE A 247 21.50 14.10 -8.63
N PRO A 248 22.48 14.18 -9.56
CA PRO A 248 22.17 14.17 -10.98
C PRO A 248 21.39 12.92 -11.41
N LEU A 249 21.78 11.75 -10.88
CA LEU A 249 21.09 10.48 -11.13
C LEU A 249 19.71 10.47 -10.49
N VAL A 250 19.61 10.84 -9.20
CA VAL A 250 18.34 10.90 -8.45
C VAL A 250 17.32 11.77 -9.17
N PHE A 251 17.70 13.00 -9.56
CA PHE A 251 16.78 13.90 -10.27
C PHE A 251 16.42 13.41 -11.66
N THR A 252 17.33 12.71 -12.35
CA THR A 252 17.02 12.09 -13.64
C THR A 252 15.96 11.00 -13.47
N CYS A 253 16.12 10.11 -12.48
CA CYS A 253 15.15 9.05 -12.20
C CYS A 253 13.80 9.62 -11.76
N LEU A 254 13.78 10.62 -10.87
CA LEU A 254 12.54 11.28 -10.44
C LEU A 254 11.82 11.96 -11.62
N ARG A 255 12.57 12.67 -12.49
CA ARG A 255 11.97 13.39 -13.61
C ARG A 255 11.46 12.46 -14.70
N GLU A 256 12.23 11.46 -15.10
CA GLU A 256 11.90 10.62 -16.27
C GLU A 256 11.02 9.42 -15.91
N SER A 257 11.21 8.84 -14.74
CA SER A 257 10.39 7.72 -14.24
C SER A 257 9.32 8.19 -13.25
N GLY A 258 9.74 8.90 -12.18
CA GLY A 258 8.84 9.28 -11.09
C GLY A 258 7.66 10.13 -11.53
N VAL A 259 7.88 11.13 -12.39
CA VAL A 259 6.78 11.97 -12.91
C VAL A 259 5.77 11.13 -13.72
N TYR A 260 6.23 10.22 -14.57
CA TYR A 260 5.32 9.36 -15.32
C TYR A 260 4.56 8.42 -14.38
N ALA A 261 5.25 7.80 -13.43
CA ALA A 261 4.66 6.92 -12.41
C ALA A 261 3.64 7.64 -11.52
N PHE A 262 3.88 8.91 -11.18
CA PHE A 262 2.95 9.76 -10.41
C PHE A 262 1.59 9.88 -11.09
N PHE A 263 1.56 10.10 -12.40
CA PHE A 263 0.31 10.25 -13.12
C PHE A 263 -0.36 8.94 -13.49
N THR A 264 0.41 7.88 -13.75
CA THR A 264 -0.14 6.56 -14.09
C THR A 264 -0.58 5.75 -12.89
N ARG A 265 0.03 6.00 -11.71
CA ARG A 265 -0.23 5.27 -10.46
C ARG A 265 -0.09 3.74 -10.64
N SER A 266 0.85 3.34 -11.48
CA SER A 266 1.09 1.93 -11.79
C SER A 266 2.56 1.67 -12.07
N SER A 267 3.24 0.99 -11.15
CA SER A 267 4.63 0.56 -11.34
C SER A 267 4.75 -0.39 -12.55
N ALA A 268 3.77 -1.25 -12.77
CA ALA A 268 3.75 -2.15 -13.92
C ALA A 268 3.67 -1.40 -15.25
N ALA A 269 2.84 -0.35 -15.35
CA ALA A 269 2.76 0.50 -16.55
C ALA A 269 4.05 1.31 -16.77
N ASN A 270 4.85 1.51 -15.73
CA ASN A 270 6.12 2.24 -15.80
C ASN A 270 7.32 1.37 -16.20
N ILE A 271 7.19 0.04 -16.23
CA ILE A 271 8.28 -0.88 -16.60
C ILE A 271 8.92 -0.49 -17.95
N PRO A 272 8.18 -0.25 -19.06
CA PRO A 272 8.79 0.14 -20.31
C PRO A 272 9.54 1.48 -20.24
N VAL A 273 9.04 2.43 -19.45
CA VAL A 273 9.68 3.74 -19.25
C VAL A 273 11.01 3.55 -18.51
N ASN A 274 11.01 2.74 -17.45
CA ASN A 274 12.19 2.43 -16.65
C ASN A 274 13.24 1.67 -17.47
N MET A 275 12.84 0.71 -18.30
CA MET A 275 13.75 0.00 -19.21
C MET A 275 14.38 0.93 -20.23
N ALA A 276 13.59 1.85 -20.82
CA ALA A 276 14.11 2.85 -21.74
C ALA A 276 15.09 3.82 -21.05
N LEU A 277 14.80 4.22 -19.82
CA LEU A 277 15.69 5.05 -19.01
C LEU A 277 16.98 4.31 -18.65
N ALA A 278 16.91 3.06 -18.23
CA ALA A 278 18.08 2.23 -17.92
C ALA A 278 19.00 2.07 -19.15
N LYS A 279 18.42 1.83 -20.34
CA LYS A 279 19.14 1.79 -21.59
C LYS A 279 19.82 3.15 -21.91
N LYS A 280 19.12 4.26 -21.71
CA LYS A 280 19.64 5.62 -21.88
C LYS A 280 20.80 5.93 -20.95
N LEU A 281 20.79 5.38 -19.73
CA LEU A 281 21.86 5.50 -18.74
C LEU A 281 23.04 4.56 -19.02
N GLY A 282 22.97 3.71 -20.06
CA GLY A 282 24.03 2.79 -20.45
C GLY A 282 24.16 1.56 -19.56
N LEU A 283 23.09 1.16 -18.85
CA LEU A 283 23.07 -0.05 -18.04
C LEU A 283 23.02 -1.30 -18.91
N HIS A 284 23.54 -2.42 -18.40
CA HIS A 284 23.52 -3.71 -19.10
C HIS A 284 22.11 -4.29 -19.24
N GLU A 285 21.75 -4.68 -20.45
CA GLU A 285 20.43 -5.21 -20.77
C GLU A 285 20.07 -6.45 -19.99
N ASP A 286 21.01 -7.39 -19.83
CA ASP A 286 20.84 -8.60 -19.02
C ASP A 286 20.51 -8.32 -17.55
N THR A 287 20.89 -7.14 -17.02
CA THR A 287 20.61 -6.75 -15.66
C THR A 287 19.25 -6.06 -15.56
N TYR A 288 19.03 -4.98 -16.34
CA TYR A 288 17.81 -4.19 -16.17
C TYR A 288 16.55 -4.89 -16.70
N SER A 289 16.68 -5.81 -17.68
CA SER A 289 15.55 -6.62 -18.15
C SER A 289 14.95 -7.53 -17.07
N ILE A 290 15.73 -7.85 -16.04
CA ILE A 290 15.29 -8.65 -14.89
C ILE A 290 15.01 -7.77 -13.69
N SER A 291 15.92 -6.85 -13.34
CA SER A 291 15.81 -6.06 -12.11
C SER A 291 14.60 -5.10 -12.14
N ILE A 292 14.30 -4.45 -13.27
CA ILE A 292 13.21 -3.49 -13.36
C ILE A 292 11.83 -4.14 -13.22
N PRO A 293 11.47 -5.22 -13.95
CA PRO A 293 10.21 -5.91 -13.70
C PRO A 293 10.10 -6.47 -12.28
N LEU A 294 11.22 -6.92 -11.70
CA LEU A 294 11.25 -7.40 -10.32
C LEU A 294 11.10 -6.25 -9.32
N GLY A 295 11.76 -5.12 -9.55
CA GLY A 295 11.62 -3.89 -8.75
C GLY A 295 10.19 -3.40 -8.69
N ALA A 296 9.48 -3.41 -9.83
CA ALA A 296 8.08 -3.02 -9.90
C ALA A 296 7.14 -3.83 -8.97
N THR A 297 7.63 -4.94 -8.39
CA THR A 297 6.88 -5.78 -7.44
C THR A 297 7.47 -5.81 -6.03
N ILE A 298 8.78 -5.64 -5.86
CA ILE A 298 9.44 -5.81 -4.54
C ILE A 298 10.09 -4.54 -4.01
N ASN A 299 10.37 -3.55 -4.84
CA ASN A 299 10.95 -2.26 -4.43
C ASN A 299 9.84 -1.27 -4.08
N MET A 300 9.29 -1.41 -2.89
CA MET A 300 8.02 -0.81 -2.49
C MET A 300 8.19 0.14 -1.28
N ALA A 301 9.20 1.01 -1.33
CA ALA A 301 9.50 1.96 -0.25
C ALA A 301 8.30 2.86 0.11
N GLY A 302 7.59 3.37 -0.90
CA GLY A 302 6.40 4.20 -0.68
C GLY A 302 5.23 3.42 -0.06
N ALA A 303 5.03 2.16 -0.50
CA ALA A 303 4.01 1.29 0.10
C ALA A 303 4.34 0.97 1.57
N ALA A 304 5.61 0.72 1.90
CA ALA A 304 6.04 0.50 3.28
C ALA A 304 5.80 1.74 4.16
N ILE A 305 6.05 2.95 3.64
CA ILE A 305 5.71 4.21 4.32
C ILE A 305 4.19 4.28 4.57
N THR A 306 3.38 4.04 3.54
CA THR A 306 1.92 4.11 3.63
C THR A 306 1.38 3.15 4.69
N ILE A 307 1.79 1.89 4.65
CA ILE A 307 1.38 0.86 5.61
C ILE A 307 1.76 1.30 7.03
N THR A 308 3.00 1.76 7.22
CA THR A 308 3.53 2.12 8.54
C THR A 308 2.83 3.35 9.11
N VAL A 309 2.75 4.44 8.34
CA VAL A 309 2.15 5.71 8.83
C VAL A 309 0.67 5.53 9.17
N LEU A 310 -0.08 4.81 8.33
CA LEU A 310 -1.50 4.57 8.58
C LEU A 310 -1.74 3.63 9.76
N ALA A 311 -0.92 2.60 9.94
CA ALA A 311 -0.99 1.72 11.12
C ALA A 311 -0.62 2.47 12.42
N MET A 312 0.40 3.32 12.39
CA MET A 312 0.77 4.17 13.52
C MET A 312 -0.33 5.19 13.84
N ALA A 313 -0.96 5.80 12.82
CA ALA A 313 -2.09 6.68 13.02
C ALA A 313 -3.28 5.95 13.65
N ALA A 314 -3.55 4.70 13.25
CA ALA A 314 -4.55 3.85 13.89
C ALA A 314 -4.22 3.60 15.37
N ALA A 315 -2.97 3.25 15.69
CA ALA A 315 -2.51 3.03 17.05
C ALA A 315 -2.68 4.29 17.92
N HIS A 316 -2.21 5.45 17.43
CA HIS A 316 -2.39 6.73 18.13
C HIS A 316 -3.87 7.07 18.36
N THR A 317 -4.72 6.82 17.37
CA THR A 317 -6.17 7.06 17.46
C THR A 317 -6.84 6.19 18.53
N GLN A 318 -6.37 4.95 18.70
CA GLN A 318 -6.84 4.03 19.73
C GLN A 318 -6.16 4.24 21.10
N GLY A 319 -5.31 5.26 21.23
CA GLY A 319 -4.57 5.51 22.48
C GLY A 319 -3.51 4.47 22.79
N ILE A 320 -3.10 3.65 21.82
CA ILE A 320 -2.08 2.62 21.98
C ILE A 320 -0.70 3.27 21.98
N THR A 321 0.05 3.10 23.07
CA THR A 321 1.45 3.51 23.13
C THR A 321 2.32 2.44 22.48
N VAL A 322 2.99 2.82 21.38
CA VAL A 322 3.87 1.90 20.64
C VAL A 322 5.29 2.10 21.11
N ASP A 323 5.88 1.06 21.71
CA ASP A 323 7.30 1.06 22.07
C ASP A 323 8.17 0.91 20.82
N PHE A 324 9.45 1.34 20.93
CA PHE A 324 10.37 1.35 19.79
C PHE A 324 10.62 -0.04 19.19
N ALA A 325 10.65 -1.10 20.01
CA ALA A 325 10.89 -2.45 19.55
C ALA A 325 9.70 -2.97 18.72
N THR A 326 8.47 -2.71 19.19
CA THR A 326 7.24 -3.03 18.44
C THR A 326 7.15 -2.21 17.14
N ALA A 327 7.56 -0.94 17.16
CA ALA A 327 7.61 -0.11 15.98
C ALA A 327 8.66 -0.60 14.94
N LEU A 328 9.80 -1.11 15.41
CA LEU A 328 10.80 -1.73 14.53
C LEU A 328 10.26 -3.03 13.92
N LEU A 329 9.52 -3.82 14.69
CA LEU A 329 8.83 -5.02 14.19
C LEU A 329 7.79 -4.65 13.12
N LEU A 330 7.03 -3.56 13.33
CA LEU A 330 6.14 -3.01 12.31
C LEU A 330 6.91 -2.71 11.02
N SER A 331 8.12 -2.11 11.12
CA SER A 331 8.95 -1.80 9.94
C SER A 331 9.32 -3.07 9.15
N LEU A 332 9.63 -4.18 9.84
CA LEU A 332 9.89 -5.47 9.20
C LEU A 332 8.64 -6.03 8.51
N VAL A 333 7.51 -6.02 9.20
CA VAL A 333 6.23 -6.51 8.64
C VAL A 333 5.79 -5.66 7.47
N ALA A 334 5.88 -4.33 7.57
CA ALA A 334 5.56 -3.42 6.47
C ALA A 334 6.47 -3.67 5.25
N THR A 335 7.76 -3.93 5.45
CA THR A 335 8.70 -4.26 4.37
C THR A 335 8.33 -5.54 3.64
N VAL A 336 8.06 -6.61 4.40
CA VAL A 336 7.69 -7.91 3.82
C VAL A 336 6.35 -7.83 3.12
N SER A 337 5.36 -7.18 3.73
CA SER A 337 4.02 -7.06 3.15
C SER A 337 4.01 -6.14 1.94
N ALA A 338 4.80 -5.06 1.94
CA ALA A 338 4.92 -4.17 0.80
C ALA A 338 5.39 -4.89 -0.47
N CYS A 339 6.28 -5.90 -0.36
CA CYS A 339 6.67 -6.76 -1.48
C CYS A 339 5.50 -7.57 -2.07
N GLY A 340 4.40 -7.71 -1.33
CA GLY A 340 3.15 -8.32 -1.81
C GLY A 340 2.12 -7.28 -2.28
N ALA A 341 2.42 -5.98 -2.16
CA ALA A 341 1.57 -4.95 -2.72
C ALA A 341 1.64 -5.05 -4.25
N SER A 342 0.60 -5.58 -4.84
CA SER A 342 0.47 -5.61 -6.30
C SER A 342 0.53 -4.18 -6.85
N GLY A 343 1.14 -3.96 -8.01
CA GLY A 343 1.16 -2.67 -8.72
C GLY A 343 -0.23 -2.16 -9.15
N VAL A 344 -1.23 -2.44 -8.34
CA VAL A 344 -2.62 -1.95 -8.45
C VAL A 344 -2.75 -0.70 -7.59
N ALA A 345 -3.36 0.34 -8.14
CA ALA A 345 -3.64 1.56 -7.40
C ALA A 345 -4.36 1.27 -6.06
N GLY A 346 -3.84 1.80 -4.96
CA GLY A 346 -4.36 1.56 -3.61
C GLY A 346 -4.08 0.17 -3.03
N GLY A 347 -3.24 -0.64 -3.67
CA GLY A 347 -2.89 -1.98 -3.18
C GLY A 347 -2.24 -1.98 -1.79
N SER A 348 -1.40 -1.00 -1.51
CA SER A 348 -0.75 -0.82 -0.20
C SER A 348 -1.74 -0.59 0.93
N LEU A 349 -2.86 0.10 0.65
CA LEU A 349 -3.91 0.38 1.64
C LEU A 349 -4.56 -0.91 2.18
N LEU A 350 -4.68 -1.93 1.35
CA LEU A 350 -5.27 -3.21 1.74
C LEU A 350 -4.36 -4.05 2.64
N LEU A 351 -3.12 -3.63 2.84
CA LEU A 351 -2.15 -4.24 3.76
C LEU A 351 -2.13 -3.57 5.15
N ILE A 352 -2.84 -2.45 5.32
CA ILE A 352 -2.95 -1.75 6.62
C ILE A 352 -3.52 -2.65 7.71
N PRO A 353 -4.58 -3.46 7.49
CA PRO A 353 -5.11 -4.35 8.52
C PRO A 353 -4.08 -5.35 9.04
N LEU A 354 -3.17 -5.83 8.17
CA LEU A 354 -2.05 -6.67 8.59
C LEU A 354 -1.15 -5.94 9.60
N ALA A 355 -0.78 -4.68 9.32
CA ALA A 355 0.05 -3.88 10.21
C ALA A 355 -0.68 -3.52 11.52
N CYS A 356 -1.97 -3.19 11.44
CA CYS A 356 -2.83 -2.90 12.59
C CYS A 356 -2.98 -4.12 13.53
N SER A 357 -2.98 -5.34 12.98
CA SER A 357 -3.10 -6.56 13.76
C SER A 357 -1.91 -6.79 14.72
N LEU A 358 -0.74 -6.20 14.46
CA LEU A 358 0.41 -6.19 15.38
C LEU A 358 0.09 -5.48 16.70
N PHE A 359 -0.77 -4.50 16.66
CA PHE A 359 -1.18 -3.70 17.81
C PHE A 359 -2.48 -4.21 18.45
N GLY A 360 -3.01 -5.35 17.99
CA GLY A 360 -4.29 -5.88 18.45
C GLY A 360 -5.50 -5.02 18.00
N ILE A 361 -5.31 -4.14 17.03
CA ILE A 361 -6.38 -3.28 16.51
C ILE A 361 -7.36 -4.14 15.71
N ASP A 362 -8.65 -3.99 16.03
CA ASP A 362 -9.74 -4.69 15.38
C ASP A 362 -9.78 -4.37 13.86
N ASN A 363 -10.15 -5.40 13.08
CA ASN A 363 -10.20 -5.27 11.62
C ASN A 363 -11.21 -4.21 11.14
N ASP A 364 -12.28 -3.96 11.89
CA ASP A 364 -13.26 -2.93 11.53
C ASP A 364 -12.68 -1.52 11.71
N VAL A 365 -11.87 -1.31 12.73
CA VAL A 365 -11.11 -0.06 12.92
C VAL A 365 -10.06 0.08 11.84
N ALA A 366 -9.29 -0.96 11.56
CA ALA A 366 -8.29 -0.96 10.51
C ALA A 366 -8.88 -0.64 9.13
N MET A 367 -10.07 -1.18 8.82
CA MET A 367 -10.77 -0.88 7.56
C MET A 367 -11.30 0.54 7.47
N GLN A 368 -11.61 1.20 8.59
CA GLN A 368 -11.91 2.63 8.59
C GLN A 368 -10.66 3.45 8.25
N VAL A 369 -9.50 3.05 8.75
CA VAL A 369 -8.21 3.68 8.38
C VAL A 369 -7.90 3.47 6.89
N VAL A 370 -8.20 2.29 6.34
CA VAL A 370 -8.14 2.03 4.89
C VAL A 370 -9.05 2.99 4.12
N ALA A 371 -10.27 3.23 4.62
CA ALA A 371 -11.19 4.18 4.01
C ALA A 371 -10.63 5.61 3.98
N VAL A 372 -10.00 6.07 5.08
CA VAL A 372 -9.28 7.35 5.12
C VAL A 372 -8.15 7.36 4.09
N GLY A 373 -7.39 6.26 4.00
CA GLY A 373 -6.35 6.08 2.98
C GLY A 373 -6.88 6.28 1.56
N PHE A 374 -8.07 5.76 1.23
CA PHE A 374 -8.70 5.99 -0.08
C PHE A 374 -9.13 7.44 -0.30
N ILE A 375 -9.55 8.16 0.75
CA ILE A 375 -9.92 9.59 0.65
C ILE A 375 -8.71 10.42 0.23
N ILE A 376 -7.55 10.21 0.86
CA ILE A 376 -6.30 10.91 0.52
C ILE A 376 -5.54 10.23 -0.65
N GLY A 377 -6.00 9.09 -1.10
CA GLY A 377 -5.28 8.14 -1.96
C GLY A 377 -4.91 8.66 -3.33
N VAL A 378 -5.58 9.71 -3.84
CA VAL A 378 -5.19 10.29 -5.14
C VAL A 378 -3.76 10.82 -5.10
N ILE A 379 -3.42 11.61 -4.09
CA ILE A 379 -2.09 12.23 -3.94
C ILE A 379 -1.11 11.22 -3.33
N GLN A 380 -1.56 10.50 -2.29
CA GLN A 380 -0.73 9.52 -1.59
C GLN A 380 -0.22 8.43 -2.55
N ASP A 381 -1.09 7.76 -3.30
CA ASP A 381 -0.75 6.66 -4.20
C ASP A 381 0.06 7.13 -5.43
N SER A 382 -0.19 8.37 -5.89
CA SER A 382 0.66 9.00 -6.92
C SER A 382 2.10 9.20 -6.45
N ALA A 383 2.29 9.74 -5.24
CA ALA A 383 3.61 9.96 -4.66
C ALA A 383 4.31 8.64 -4.29
N GLU A 384 3.54 7.67 -3.74
CA GLU A 384 3.98 6.31 -3.46
C GLU A 384 4.55 5.65 -4.72
N THR A 385 3.78 5.65 -5.80
CA THR A 385 4.18 5.02 -7.07
C THR A 385 5.37 5.74 -7.70
N ALA A 386 5.41 7.07 -7.61
CA ALA A 386 6.55 7.86 -8.09
C ALA A 386 7.85 7.49 -7.37
N LEU A 387 7.79 7.34 -6.04
CA LEU A 387 8.94 6.92 -5.24
C LEU A 387 9.36 5.49 -5.59
N ASN A 388 8.42 4.53 -5.56
CA ASN A 388 8.69 3.13 -5.86
C ASN A 388 9.36 2.98 -7.22
N SER A 389 8.74 3.51 -8.26
CA SER A 389 9.15 3.29 -9.64
C SER A 389 10.44 4.02 -10.00
N SER A 390 10.67 5.23 -9.48
CA SER A 390 11.93 5.94 -9.73
C SER A 390 13.13 5.24 -9.11
N THR A 391 12.94 4.54 -8.00
CA THR A 391 14.01 3.77 -7.33
C THR A 391 14.31 2.44 -8.00
N ASP A 392 13.44 1.91 -8.86
CA ASP A 392 13.73 0.71 -9.68
C ASP A 392 14.93 0.90 -10.61
N VAL A 393 15.12 2.13 -11.10
CA VAL A 393 16.25 2.48 -11.97
C VAL A 393 17.42 3.04 -11.19
N LEU A 394 17.14 3.65 -10.03
CA LEU A 394 18.14 4.32 -9.21
C LEU A 394 19.08 3.33 -8.52
N PHE A 395 18.58 2.17 -8.10
CA PHE A 395 19.34 1.10 -7.43
C PHE A 395 19.78 0.02 -8.41
#